data_9b3af04f465fd9eee8bc637d564d1a69
#
_entry.id   9b3af04f465fd9eee8bc637d564d1a69
#
_cell.length_a   1.000
_cell.length_b   1.000
_cell.length_c   1.000
_cell.angle_alpha   90.00
_cell.angle_beta   90.00
_cell.angle_gamma   90.00
#
_symmetry.space_group_name_H-M   'P 1'
#
loop_
_entity.id
_entity.type
_entity.pdbx_description
1 polymer ?
#
loop_
_entity_poly.entity_id
_entity_poly.type
_entity_poly.pdbx_seq_one_letter_code
_entity_poly.pdbx_strand_id
1 'polypeptide(L)'
;MKVLKIAAIIFGSVIVVKIVRAAIANIFKIRMKSPLRMSERRENTLIRLLDNVAAYLIYFIALLMILSEFSIDVKALLAGAGVVGLAIGFGAQNLVKDVITGFFIIFEQQFAVGDFVRINNFEGTVEEIGLRTTKLKQWTGELHILPNSSITEVTNFSIHNSIAVVDVSIAYEEDIDRAQAIIEEVVREETPKYPEMVAEPEVLGIQAVAAAEIVIRVTAEVLPMTHFKVARELKKAIKIRLDEEGIELPYQKLISYHKTVSES
;
A
#
# COMPACT_ATOMS: atom_id res chain seq x y z
N MET A 1 13.84 -37.11 -49.21
CA MET A 1 14.07 -35.85 -48.55
C MET A 1 13.03 -35.53 -47.45
N LYS A 2 11.70 -35.69 -47.67
CA LYS A 2 10.68 -35.39 -46.66
C LYS A 2 10.82 -36.20 -45.34
N VAL A 3 11.10 -37.52 -45.45
CA VAL A 3 11.28 -38.39 -44.27
C VAL A 3 12.46 -37.92 -43.39
N LEU A 4 13.56 -37.52 -44.02
CA LEU A 4 14.75 -37.00 -43.30
C LEU A 4 14.43 -35.68 -42.55
N LYS A 5 13.63 -34.77 -43.15
CA LYS A 5 13.20 -33.54 -42.53
C LYS A 5 12.26 -33.82 -41.33
N ILE A 6 11.28 -34.71 -41.49
CA ILE A 6 10.37 -35.08 -40.41
C ILE A 6 11.16 -35.69 -39.23
N ALA A 7 12.11 -36.58 -39.52
CA ALA A 7 12.97 -37.16 -38.49
C ALA A 7 13.80 -36.09 -37.79
N ALA A 8 14.33 -35.09 -38.55
CA ALA A 8 15.05 -33.96 -37.97
C ALA A 8 14.16 -33.08 -37.08
N ILE A 9 12.89 -32.80 -37.47
CA ILE A 9 11.92 -32.06 -36.67
C ILE A 9 11.61 -32.78 -35.36
N ILE A 10 11.35 -34.07 -35.41
CA ILE A 10 11.06 -34.90 -34.23
C ILE A 10 12.28 -34.90 -33.28
N PHE A 11 13.46 -35.19 -33.83
CA PHE A 11 14.69 -35.22 -33.03
C PHE A 11 15.02 -33.87 -32.43
N GLY A 12 14.88 -32.80 -33.23
CA GLY A 12 15.08 -31.39 -32.78
C GLY A 12 14.11 -31.01 -31.66
N SER A 13 12.82 -31.37 -31.80
CA SER A 13 11.82 -31.06 -30.75
C SER A 13 12.14 -31.73 -29.41
N VAL A 14 12.59 -33.02 -29.46
CA VAL A 14 13.01 -33.74 -28.25
C VAL A 14 14.23 -33.06 -27.56
N ILE A 15 15.22 -32.61 -28.37
CA ILE A 15 16.38 -31.90 -27.85
C ILE A 15 15.97 -30.58 -27.21
N VAL A 16 15.13 -29.80 -27.90
CA VAL A 16 14.65 -28.49 -27.37
C VAL A 16 13.89 -28.69 -26.08
N VAL A 17 12.99 -29.70 -25.98
CA VAL A 17 12.29 -30.01 -24.72
C VAL A 17 13.27 -30.36 -23.61
N LYS A 18 14.32 -31.18 -23.89
CA LYS A 18 15.35 -31.48 -22.86
C LYS A 18 16.10 -30.26 -22.40
N ILE A 19 16.48 -29.37 -23.32
CA ILE A 19 17.18 -28.11 -22.99
C ILE A 19 16.30 -27.21 -22.12
N VAL A 20 15.02 -27.03 -22.52
CA VAL A 20 14.08 -26.19 -21.77
C VAL A 20 13.83 -26.75 -20.35
N ARG A 21 13.63 -28.07 -20.22
CA ARG A 21 13.50 -28.73 -18.90
C ARG A 21 14.74 -28.54 -18.04
N ALA A 22 15.94 -28.68 -18.62
CA ALA A 22 17.18 -28.45 -17.89
C ALA A 22 17.33 -26.99 -17.46
N ALA A 23 16.93 -26.05 -18.31
CA ALA A 23 16.94 -24.62 -17.96
C ALA A 23 15.98 -24.31 -16.82
N ILE A 24 14.72 -24.80 -16.89
CA ILE A 24 13.73 -24.66 -15.81
C ILE A 24 14.28 -25.22 -14.50
N ALA A 25 14.78 -26.47 -14.52
CA ALA A 25 15.34 -27.10 -13.33
C ALA A 25 16.55 -26.34 -12.74
N ASN A 26 17.41 -25.76 -13.58
CA ASN A 26 18.55 -24.96 -13.12
C ASN A 26 18.13 -23.63 -12.49
N ILE A 27 17.15 -22.95 -13.05
CA ILE A 27 16.60 -21.68 -12.46
C ILE A 27 16.08 -21.94 -11.05
N PHE A 28 15.32 -23.05 -10.85
CA PHE A 28 14.80 -23.41 -9.54
C PHE A 28 15.91 -23.84 -8.56
N LYS A 29 16.94 -24.57 -9.02
CA LYS A 29 18.11 -24.95 -8.18
C LYS A 29 18.90 -23.75 -7.66
N ILE A 30 19.07 -22.71 -8.46
CA ILE A 30 19.75 -21.47 -8.03
C ILE A 30 18.95 -20.79 -6.91
N ARG A 31 17.63 -20.80 -7.00
CA ARG A 31 16.73 -20.22 -6.01
C ARG A 31 16.71 -20.96 -4.67
N MET A 32 17.02 -22.25 -4.65
CA MET A 32 17.08 -23.08 -3.43
C MET A 32 18.21 -22.67 -2.45
N LYS A 33 19.18 -21.86 -2.88
CA LYS A 33 20.22 -21.30 -2.01
C LYS A 33 19.79 -20.06 -1.24
N SER A 34 18.57 -19.54 -1.48
CA SER A 34 18.02 -18.40 -0.76
C SER A 34 17.32 -18.84 0.54
N PRO A 35 17.40 -18.05 1.65
CA PRO A 35 16.77 -18.38 2.93
C PRO A 35 15.24 -18.42 2.90
N LEU A 36 14.60 -17.90 1.86
CA LEU A 36 13.14 -17.96 1.64
C LEU A 36 12.73 -19.28 0.97
N ARG A 37 12.71 -20.36 1.74
CA ARG A 37 12.31 -21.68 1.23
C ARG A 37 10.81 -21.76 0.95
N MET A 38 10.43 -21.87 -0.33
CA MET A 38 9.11 -22.41 -0.68
C MET A 38 9.04 -23.88 -0.24
N SER A 39 7.84 -24.37 0.13
CA SER A 39 7.72 -25.79 0.45
C SER A 39 8.07 -26.64 -0.79
N GLU A 40 8.88 -27.66 -0.63
CA GLU A 40 9.33 -28.56 -1.72
C GLU A 40 8.16 -29.10 -2.59
N ARG A 41 6.99 -29.29 -1.97
CA ARG A 41 5.78 -29.74 -2.69
C ARG A 41 5.29 -28.71 -3.70
N ARG A 42 5.32 -27.41 -3.35
CA ARG A 42 4.89 -26.32 -4.24
C ARG A 42 5.86 -26.14 -5.40
N GLU A 43 7.15 -26.23 -5.11
CA GLU A 43 8.21 -26.10 -6.10
C GLU A 43 8.12 -27.21 -7.16
N ASN A 44 8.04 -28.48 -6.73
CA ASN A 44 7.90 -29.62 -7.62
C ASN A 44 6.64 -29.54 -8.50
N THR A 45 5.54 -29.01 -7.96
CA THR A 45 4.32 -28.81 -8.74
C THR A 45 4.50 -27.75 -9.81
N LEU A 46 5.14 -26.61 -9.48
CA LEU A 46 5.39 -25.52 -10.42
C LEU A 46 6.34 -25.96 -11.54
N ILE A 47 7.43 -26.67 -11.21
CA ILE A 47 8.36 -27.21 -12.20
C ILE A 47 7.62 -28.12 -13.17
N ARG A 48 6.83 -29.07 -12.68
CA ARG A 48 6.06 -30.00 -13.54
C ARG A 48 5.05 -29.27 -14.42
N LEU A 49 4.38 -28.25 -13.91
CA LEU A 49 3.44 -27.45 -14.70
C LEU A 49 4.16 -26.72 -15.82
N LEU A 50 5.27 -26.03 -15.52
CA LEU A 50 6.06 -25.31 -16.51
C LEU A 50 6.65 -26.25 -17.56
N ASP A 51 7.18 -27.40 -17.14
CA ASP A 51 7.72 -28.42 -18.04
C ASP A 51 6.65 -28.93 -19.00
N ASN A 52 5.44 -29.22 -18.52
CA ASN A 52 4.36 -29.73 -19.35
C ASN A 52 3.87 -28.65 -20.33
N VAL A 53 3.67 -27.41 -19.88
CA VAL A 53 3.26 -26.30 -20.76
C VAL A 53 4.29 -26.08 -21.86
N ALA A 54 5.59 -25.99 -21.49
CA ALA A 54 6.65 -25.82 -22.46
C ALA A 54 6.71 -27.00 -23.46
N ALA A 55 6.60 -28.22 -22.97
CA ALA A 55 6.60 -29.40 -23.83
C ALA A 55 5.42 -29.42 -24.82
N TYR A 56 4.20 -29.08 -24.35
CA TYR A 56 3.02 -29.02 -25.22
C TYR A 56 3.16 -27.98 -26.32
N LEU A 57 3.70 -26.79 -25.99
CA LEU A 57 3.95 -25.74 -26.98
C LEU A 57 4.98 -26.20 -28.04
N ILE A 58 6.09 -26.79 -27.61
CA ILE A 58 7.13 -27.26 -28.52
C ILE A 58 6.58 -28.38 -29.42
N TYR A 59 5.85 -29.35 -28.86
CA TYR A 59 5.26 -30.45 -29.66
C TYR A 59 4.16 -29.93 -30.59
N PHE A 60 3.39 -28.92 -30.21
CA PHE A 60 2.41 -28.31 -31.08
C PHE A 60 3.07 -27.63 -32.29
N ILE A 61 4.17 -26.87 -32.05
CA ILE A 61 4.93 -26.26 -33.15
C ILE A 61 5.54 -27.35 -34.06
N ALA A 62 6.13 -28.39 -33.49
CA ALA A 62 6.68 -29.49 -34.23
C ALA A 62 5.60 -30.20 -35.09
N LEU A 63 4.40 -30.38 -34.54
CA LEU A 63 3.25 -30.96 -35.29
C LEU A 63 2.89 -30.07 -36.49
N LEU A 64 2.78 -28.76 -36.32
CA LEU A 64 2.51 -27.85 -37.45
C LEU A 64 3.58 -27.90 -38.52
N MET A 65 4.86 -28.00 -38.14
CA MET A 65 5.98 -28.14 -39.08
C MET A 65 5.89 -29.46 -39.86
N ILE A 66 5.54 -30.54 -39.19
CA ILE A 66 5.36 -31.87 -39.85
C ILE A 66 4.17 -31.86 -40.82
N LEU A 67 3.04 -31.27 -40.43
CA LEU A 67 1.86 -31.14 -41.30
C LEU A 67 2.17 -30.32 -42.54
N SER A 68 2.95 -29.25 -42.40
CA SER A 68 3.41 -28.41 -43.52
C SER A 68 4.29 -29.17 -44.51
N GLU A 69 5.14 -30.14 -44.07
CA GLU A 69 5.93 -31.00 -44.97
C GLU A 69 5.05 -31.96 -45.76
N PHE A 70 3.87 -32.29 -45.25
CA PHE A 70 2.86 -33.09 -45.98
C PHE A 70 2.01 -32.23 -46.93
N SER A 71 2.33 -30.94 -47.09
CA SER A 71 1.57 -29.98 -47.91
C SER A 71 0.13 -29.78 -47.42
N ILE A 72 -0.12 -30.05 -46.13
CA ILE A 72 -1.39 -29.74 -45.46
C ILE A 72 -1.38 -28.25 -45.11
N ASP A 73 -2.45 -27.55 -45.46
CA ASP A 73 -2.58 -26.14 -45.14
C ASP A 73 -2.80 -25.93 -43.62
N VAL A 74 -1.78 -25.44 -42.95
CA VAL A 74 -1.80 -25.19 -41.50
C VAL A 74 -2.36 -23.81 -41.13
N LYS A 75 -2.76 -22.97 -42.11
CA LYS A 75 -3.25 -21.60 -41.85
C LYS A 75 -4.48 -21.61 -40.95
N ALA A 76 -5.41 -22.52 -41.16
CA ALA A 76 -6.61 -22.64 -40.31
C ALA A 76 -6.25 -23.05 -38.87
N LEU A 77 -5.25 -23.93 -38.68
CA LEU A 77 -4.77 -24.33 -37.36
C LEU A 77 -4.05 -23.16 -36.66
N LEU A 78 -3.24 -22.40 -37.39
CA LEU A 78 -2.57 -21.19 -36.88
C LEU A 78 -3.59 -20.11 -36.51
N ALA A 79 -4.63 -19.90 -37.35
CA ALA A 79 -5.70 -18.94 -37.01
C ALA A 79 -6.44 -19.36 -35.74
N GLY A 80 -6.80 -20.64 -35.59
CA GLY A 80 -7.41 -21.18 -34.38
C GLY A 80 -6.51 -21.05 -33.16
N ALA A 81 -5.22 -21.36 -33.30
CA ALA A 81 -4.24 -21.15 -32.21
C ALA A 81 -4.11 -19.69 -31.84
N GLY A 82 -4.19 -18.75 -32.80
CA GLY A 82 -4.21 -17.32 -32.56
C GLY A 82 -5.39 -16.89 -31.71
N VAL A 83 -6.60 -17.39 -32.01
CA VAL A 83 -7.81 -17.11 -31.18
C VAL A 83 -7.64 -17.65 -29.76
N VAL A 84 -7.13 -18.87 -29.61
CA VAL A 84 -6.84 -19.44 -28.27
C VAL A 84 -5.78 -18.62 -27.55
N GLY A 85 -4.73 -18.18 -28.25
CA GLY A 85 -3.69 -17.31 -27.70
C GLY A 85 -4.25 -15.97 -27.20
N LEU A 86 -5.16 -15.34 -27.95
CA LEU A 86 -5.85 -14.12 -27.53
C LEU A 86 -6.71 -14.37 -26.28
N ALA A 87 -7.45 -15.47 -26.22
CA ALA A 87 -8.26 -15.80 -25.05
C ALA A 87 -7.41 -15.99 -23.78
N ILE A 88 -6.26 -16.69 -23.92
CA ILE A 88 -5.28 -16.85 -22.83
C ILE A 88 -4.68 -15.49 -22.45
N GLY A 89 -4.35 -14.64 -23.44
CA GLY A 89 -3.82 -13.29 -23.22
C GLY A 89 -4.78 -12.42 -22.42
N PHE A 90 -6.06 -12.39 -22.77
CA PHE A 90 -7.09 -11.69 -21.99
C PHE A 90 -7.24 -12.27 -20.58
N GLY A 91 -7.20 -13.60 -20.43
CA GLY A 91 -7.23 -14.24 -19.11
C GLY A 91 -6.01 -13.90 -18.23
N ALA A 92 -4.84 -13.65 -18.82
CA ALA A 92 -3.59 -13.31 -18.14
C ALA A 92 -3.33 -11.80 -18.04
N GLN A 93 -4.18 -10.94 -18.59
CA GLN A 93 -3.98 -9.48 -18.68
C GLN A 93 -3.65 -8.85 -17.32
N ASN A 94 -4.41 -9.19 -16.28
CA ASN A 94 -4.19 -8.65 -14.94
C ASN A 94 -2.83 -9.06 -14.37
N LEU A 95 -2.37 -10.27 -14.66
CA LEU A 95 -1.06 -10.75 -14.20
C LEU A 95 0.09 -9.93 -14.84
N VAL A 96 -0.04 -9.62 -16.13
CA VAL A 96 0.93 -8.76 -16.83
C VAL A 96 0.88 -7.33 -16.28
N LYS A 97 -0.33 -6.80 -16.05
CA LYS A 97 -0.52 -5.48 -15.45
C LYS A 97 0.08 -5.40 -14.05
N ASP A 98 -0.11 -6.44 -13.21
CA ASP A 98 0.49 -6.50 -11.87
C ASP A 98 2.02 -6.36 -11.93
N VAL A 99 2.66 -7.10 -12.84
CA VAL A 99 4.13 -7.11 -12.99
C VAL A 99 4.64 -5.74 -13.46
N ILE A 100 3.99 -5.16 -14.46
CA ILE A 100 4.36 -3.84 -14.99
C ILE A 100 4.19 -2.76 -13.91
N THR A 101 3.05 -2.75 -13.22
CA THR A 101 2.80 -1.79 -12.14
C THR A 101 3.80 -1.96 -11.00
N GLY A 102 4.09 -3.21 -10.58
CA GLY A 102 5.09 -3.47 -9.55
C GLY A 102 6.49 -2.99 -9.93
N PHE A 103 6.87 -3.13 -11.21
CA PHE A 103 8.12 -2.56 -11.71
C PHE A 103 8.14 -1.03 -11.58
N PHE A 104 7.07 -0.33 -12.00
CA PHE A 104 7.02 1.14 -11.92
C PHE A 104 6.97 1.65 -10.49
N ILE A 105 6.27 0.98 -9.57
CA ILE A 105 6.28 1.33 -8.15
C ILE A 105 7.71 1.39 -7.61
N ILE A 106 8.54 0.38 -7.93
CA ILE A 106 9.94 0.32 -7.50
C ILE A 106 10.80 1.33 -8.26
N PHE A 107 10.62 1.43 -9.59
CA PHE A 107 11.44 2.29 -10.45
C PHE A 107 11.25 3.77 -10.15
N GLU A 108 10.01 4.21 -9.90
CA GLU A 108 9.65 5.59 -9.56
C GLU A 108 9.81 5.89 -8.07
N GLN A 109 10.11 4.87 -7.25
CA GLN A 109 10.23 5.01 -5.78
C GLN A 109 8.99 5.67 -5.14
N GLN A 110 7.78 5.29 -5.60
CA GLN A 110 6.55 5.84 -5.07
C GLN A 110 6.42 5.60 -3.55
N PHE A 111 6.87 4.45 -3.09
CA PHE A 111 7.05 4.08 -1.69
C PHE A 111 8.08 2.94 -1.56
N ALA A 112 8.64 2.78 -0.38
CA ALA A 112 9.64 1.75 -0.05
C ALA A 112 9.16 0.82 1.06
N VAL A 113 9.84 -0.31 1.23
CA VAL A 113 9.63 -1.20 2.38
C VAL A 113 9.99 -0.45 3.67
N GLY A 114 9.07 -0.44 4.62
CA GLY A 114 9.15 0.32 5.87
C GLY A 114 8.35 1.62 5.87
N ASP A 115 7.95 2.16 4.71
CA ASP A 115 7.10 3.34 4.65
C ASP A 115 5.69 3.04 5.17
N PHE A 116 5.12 4.02 5.86
CA PHE A 116 3.70 4.01 6.19
C PHE A 116 2.92 4.71 5.08
N VAL A 117 2.01 3.96 4.48
CA VAL A 117 1.26 4.41 3.30
C VAL A 117 -0.23 4.11 3.44
N ARG A 118 -1.02 4.90 2.73
CA ARG A 118 -2.42 4.57 2.43
C ARG A 118 -2.50 4.21 0.94
N ILE A 119 -2.93 3.00 0.66
CA ILE A 119 -3.18 2.50 -0.71
C ILE A 119 -4.67 2.22 -0.82
N ASN A 120 -5.37 2.96 -1.68
CA ASN A 120 -6.83 2.93 -1.76
C ASN A 120 -7.44 3.15 -0.34
N ASN A 121 -8.11 2.13 0.21
CA ASN A 121 -8.75 2.19 1.54
C ASN A 121 -7.93 1.49 2.64
N PHE A 122 -6.73 1.02 2.35
CA PHE A 122 -5.89 0.29 3.30
C PHE A 122 -4.73 1.13 3.76
N GLU A 123 -4.54 1.24 5.07
CA GLU A 123 -3.40 1.92 5.67
C GLU A 123 -2.48 0.92 6.38
N GLY A 124 -1.19 1.14 6.28
CA GLY A 124 -0.22 0.31 7.00
C GLY A 124 1.21 0.54 6.56
N THR A 125 2.11 -0.15 7.24
CA THR A 125 3.52 -0.17 6.88
C THR A 125 3.75 -1.17 5.75
N VAL A 126 4.49 -0.76 4.72
CA VAL A 126 4.89 -1.64 3.62
C VAL A 126 5.85 -2.70 4.14
N GLU A 127 5.39 -3.95 4.16
CA GLU A 127 6.22 -5.10 4.60
C GLU A 127 7.02 -5.70 3.44
N GLU A 128 6.42 -5.75 2.26
CA GLU A 128 7.06 -6.33 1.07
C GLU A 128 6.48 -5.71 -0.21
N ILE A 129 7.35 -5.42 -1.15
CA ILE A 129 6.99 -5.06 -2.53
C ILE A 129 7.44 -6.21 -3.42
N GLY A 130 6.48 -7.04 -3.82
CA GLY A 130 6.75 -8.16 -4.71
C GLY A 130 6.52 -7.80 -6.17
N LEU A 131 6.90 -8.71 -7.07
CA LEU A 131 6.71 -8.54 -8.52
C LEU A 131 5.24 -8.35 -8.91
N ARG A 132 4.31 -9.01 -8.21
CA ARG A 132 2.88 -9.02 -8.51
C ARG A 132 2.03 -8.41 -7.41
N THR A 133 2.49 -8.42 -6.18
CA THR A 133 1.71 -8.00 -5.01
C THR A 133 2.55 -7.17 -4.06
N THR A 134 1.91 -6.17 -3.47
CA THR A 134 2.44 -5.39 -2.34
C THR A 134 1.73 -5.83 -1.06
N LYS A 135 2.48 -5.95 0.04
CA LYS A 135 1.96 -6.34 1.35
C LYS A 135 2.04 -5.15 2.30
N LEU A 136 0.90 -4.82 2.91
CA LEU A 136 0.80 -3.79 3.93
C LEU A 136 0.42 -4.44 5.26
N LYS A 137 1.18 -4.13 6.30
CA LYS A 137 0.89 -4.53 7.66
C LYS A 137 0.23 -3.37 8.40
N GLN A 138 -1.02 -3.55 8.80
CA GLN A 138 -1.74 -2.59 9.60
C GLN A 138 -1.22 -2.61 11.05
N TRP A 139 -1.36 -1.50 11.77
CA TRP A 139 -0.91 -1.40 13.17
C TRP A 139 -1.61 -2.39 14.12
N THR A 140 -2.81 -2.85 13.78
CA THR A 140 -3.59 -3.87 14.48
C THR A 140 -3.12 -5.29 14.20
N GLY A 141 -2.23 -5.48 13.20
CA GLY A 141 -1.57 -6.74 12.88
C GLY A 141 -2.08 -7.43 11.62
N GLU A 142 -3.14 -6.94 10.99
CA GLU A 142 -3.65 -7.49 9.73
C GLU A 142 -2.64 -7.26 8.59
N LEU A 143 -2.50 -8.26 7.73
CA LEU A 143 -1.69 -8.20 6.54
C LEU A 143 -2.57 -8.12 5.28
N HIS A 144 -2.58 -6.96 4.66
CA HIS A 144 -3.25 -6.74 3.38
C HIS A 144 -2.33 -7.12 2.23
N ILE A 145 -2.79 -8.01 1.35
CA ILE A 145 -2.04 -8.45 0.17
C ILE A 145 -2.77 -7.90 -1.05
N LEU A 146 -2.20 -6.88 -1.66
CA LEU A 146 -2.80 -6.13 -2.77
C LEU A 146 -2.12 -6.51 -4.08
N PRO A 147 -2.87 -6.93 -5.13
CA PRO A 147 -2.32 -7.00 -6.47
C PRO A 147 -1.82 -5.61 -6.91
N ASN A 148 -0.62 -5.52 -7.48
CA ASN A 148 -0.05 -4.24 -7.84
C ASN A 148 -0.93 -3.47 -8.84
N SER A 149 -1.60 -4.18 -9.75
CA SER A 149 -2.53 -3.57 -10.72
C SER A 149 -3.79 -2.95 -10.09
N SER A 150 -4.09 -3.28 -8.83
CA SER A 150 -5.20 -2.68 -8.08
C SER A 150 -4.81 -1.39 -7.33
N ILE A 151 -3.53 -1.05 -7.31
CA ILE A 151 -3.00 0.17 -6.72
C ILE A 151 -3.26 1.31 -7.70
N THR A 152 -4.22 2.17 -7.39
CA THR A 152 -4.60 3.30 -8.24
C THR A 152 -4.19 4.63 -7.65
N GLU A 153 -4.09 4.68 -6.32
CA GLU A 153 -3.73 5.86 -5.56
C GLU A 153 -2.89 5.46 -4.36
N VAL A 154 -1.86 6.25 -4.09
CA VAL A 154 -0.98 6.07 -2.93
C VAL A 154 -0.79 7.40 -2.23
N THR A 155 -1.03 7.43 -0.92
CA THR A 155 -0.58 8.51 -0.03
C THR A 155 0.57 7.99 0.80
N ASN A 156 1.75 8.59 0.66
CA ASN A 156 2.92 8.23 1.46
C ASN A 156 3.07 9.23 2.61
N PHE A 157 3.06 8.74 3.86
CA PHE A 157 3.18 9.55 5.07
C PHE A 157 4.60 9.58 5.64
N SER A 158 5.55 8.88 5.01
CA SER A 158 6.92 8.72 5.51
C SER A 158 7.95 9.61 4.81
N ILE A 159 7.61 10.20 3.67
CA ILE A 159 8.57 10.99 2.85
C ILE A 159 8.77 12.38 3.42
N HIS A 160 7.69 13.04 3.86
CA HIS A 160 7.71 14.42 4.31
C HIS A 160 7.38 14.53 5.78
N ASN A 161 7.82 15.64 6.40
CA ASN A 161 7.41 15.98 7.74
C ASN A 161 5.90 16.00 7.86
N SER A 162 5.42 15.61 9.04
CA SER A 162 3.99 15.60 9.36
C SER A 162 3.64 16.84 10.17
N ILE A 163 2.37 17.27 10.09
CA ILE A 163 1.85 18.33 10.96
C ILE A 163 1.04 17.68 12.08
N ALA A 164 1.48 17.86 13.31
CA ALA A 164 0.68 17.55 14.49
C ALA A 164 -0.33 18.69 14.69
N VAL A 165 -1.63 18.37 14.65
CA VAL A 165 -2.72 19.32 14.87
C VAL A 165 -3.35 19.03 16.22
N VAL A 166 -3.42 20.05 17.08
CA VAL A 166 -4.03 19.98 18.40
C VAL A 166 -5.14 21.02 18.48
N ASP A 167 -6.37 20.53 18.56
CA ASP A 167 -7.54 21.36 18.81
C ASP A 167 -7.85 21.34 20.30
N VAL A 168 -7.87 22.53 20.90
CA VAL A 168 -8.11 22.77 22.33
C VAL A 168 -9.44 23.49 22.45
N SER A 169 -10.42 22.87 23.09
CA SER A 169 -11.73 23.48 23.36
C SER A 169 -11.72 24.15 24.73
N ILE A 170 -12.13 25.41 24.78
CA ILE A 170 -12.35 26.20 26.00
C ILE A 170 -13.84 26.59 26.12
N ALA A 171 -14.32 26.86 27.32
CA ALA A 171 -15.70 27.29 27.52
C ALA A 171 -15.93 28.66 26.85
N TYR A 172 -17.15 28.86 26.31
CA TYR A 172 -17.50 30.09 25.55
C TYR A 172 -17.36 31.37 26.38
N GLU A 173 -17.51 31.28 27.69
CA GLU A 173 -17.45 32.41 28.64
C GLU A 173 -16.01 32.78 29.04
N GLU A 174 -15.00 31.99 28.66
CA GLU A 174 -13.61 32.24 29.05
C GLU A 174 -12.95 33.35 28.24
N ASP A 175 -11.92 33.92 28.83
CA ASP A 175 -11.08 34.93 28.16
C ASP A 175 -10.15 34.24 27.15
N ILE A 176 -10.45 34.48 25.87
CA ILE A 176 -9.75 33.85 24.74
C ILE A 176 -8.29 34.29 24.70
N ASP A 177 -8.01 35.59 24.93
CA ASP A 177 -6.65 36.15 24.84
C ASP A 177 -5.77 35.56 25.95
N ARG A 178 -6.33 35.41 27.16
CA ARG A 178 -5.65 34.74 28.27
C ARG A 178 -5.41 33.28 28.00
N ALA A 179 -6.40 32.54 27.50
CA ALA A 179 -6.26 31.13 27.16
C ALA A 179 -5.20 30.93 26.08
N GLN A 180 -5.21 31.76 25.02
CA GLN A 180 -4.23 31.71 23.96
C GLN A 180 -2.81 31.99 24.48
N ALA A 181 -2.60 32.97 25.32
CA ALA A 181 -1.29 33.30 25.91
C ALA A 181 -0.75 32.11 26.75
N ILE A 182 -1.61 31.44 27.54
CA ILE A 182 -1.24 30.26 28.30
C ILE A 182 -0.83 29.10 27.35
N ILE A 183 -1.59 28.89 26.30
CA ILE A 183 -1.29 27.81 25.30
C ILE A 183 0.06 28.10 24.64
N GLU A 184 0.34 29.35 24.24
CA GLU A 184 1.63 29.75 23.65
C GLU A 184 2.81 29.51 24.60
N GLU A 185 2.63 29.82 25.91
CA GLU A 185 3.66 29.55 26.93
C GLU A 185 3.92 28.04 27.07
N VAL A 186 2.87 27.22 27.20
CA VAL A 186 3.00 25.75 27.29
C VAL A 186 3.70 25.17 26.07
N VAL A 187 3.30 25.58 24.89
CA VAL A 187 3.87 25.08 23.64
C VAL A 187 5.37 25.42 23.58
N ARG A 188 5.77 26.61 23.99
CA ARG A 188 7.19 27.02 24.05
C ARG A 188 7.98 26.21 25.09
N GLU A 189 7.41 25.94 26.25
CA GLU A 189 8.05 25.12 27.30
C GLU A 189 8.16 23.63 26.92
N GLU A 190 7.19 23.13 26.19
CA GLU A 190 7.17 21.70 25.78
C GLU A 190 8.08 21.41 24.59
N THR A 191 8.29 22.37 23.67
CA THR A 191 9.09 22.18 22.44
C THR A 191 10.45 21.53 22.67
N PRO A 192 11.28 21.94 23.68
CA PRO A 192 12.58 21.31 23.88
C PRO A 192 12.53 19.85 24.35
N LYS A 193 11.39 19.39 24.83
CA LYS A 193 11.21 18.02 25.35
C LYS A 193 10.97 16.99 24.25
N TYR A 194 10.64 17.44 23.04
CA TYR A 194 10.28 16.58 21.91
C TYR A 194 11.27 16.76 20.75
N PRO A 195 12.29 15.91 20.67
CA PRO A 195 13.26 15.96 19.56
C PRO A 195 12.65 15.66 18.19
N GLU A 196 11.41 15.18 18.17
CA GLU A 196 10.65 14.95 16.94
C GLU A 196 10.10 16.24 16.32
N MET A 197 10.06 17.36 17.05
CA MET A 197 9.64 18.65 16.50
C MET A 197 10.74 19.23 15.62
N VAL A 198 10.38 19.59 14.40
CA VAL A 198 11.31 20.12 13.37
C VAL A 198 11.32 21.65 13.39
N ALA A 199 10.20 22.23 13.71
CA ALA A 199 10.02 23.69 13.82
C ALA A 199 9.30 24.05 15.11
N GLU A 200 9.40 25.32 15.50
CA GLU A 200 8.65 25.87 16.64
C GLU A 200 7.15 25.77 16.34
N PRO A 201 6.33 25.19 17.25
CA PRO A 201 4.90 25.10 17.06
C PRO A 201 4.22 26.47 16.99
N GLU A 202 3.15 26.56 16.23
CA GLU A 202 2.39 27.78 16.00
C GLU A 202 0.98 27.67 16.56
N VAL A 203 0.55 28.66 17.35
CA VAL A 203 -0.83 28.81 17.81
C VAL A 203 -1.58 29.65 16.78
N LEU A 204 -2.41 28.99 15.97
CA LEU A 204 -3.15 29.62 14.86
C LEU A 204 -4.34 30.46 15.32
N GLY A 205 -4.71 30.37 16.62
CA GLY A 205 -5.87 31.06 17.18
C GLY A 205 -7.16 30.29 16.99
N ILE A 206 -8.28 31.00 16.89
CA ILE A 206 -9.63 30.44 16.86
C ILE A 206 -9.86 29.66 15.53
N GLN A 207 -10.07 28.37 15.65
CA GLN A 207 -10.43 27.51 14.52
C GLN A 207 -11.95 27.41 14.33
N ALA A 208 -12.69 27.36 15.43
CA ALA A 208 -14.16 27.26 15.40
C ALA A 208 -14.78 27.89 16.65
N VAL A 209 -15.99 28.43 16.49
CA VAL A 209 -16.84 28.92 17.56
C VAL A 209 -18.13 28.13 17.49
N ALA A 210 -18.45 27.38 18.54
CA ALA A 210 -19.69 26.61 18.69
C ALA A 210 -20.57 27.16 19.83
N ALA A 211 -21.73 26.56 20.03
CA ALA A 211 -22.72 27.07 20.99
C ALA A 211 -22.22 27.13 22.46
N ALA A 212 -21.27 26.26 22.82
CA ALA A 212 -20.76 26.13 24.21
C ALA A 212 -19.24 26.10 24.28
N GLU A 213 -18.54 26.19 23.14
CA GLU A 213 -17.07 26.09 23.11
C GLU A 213 -16.46 26.99 22.04
N ILE A 214 -15.23 27.36 22.30
CA ILE A 214 -14.33 27.98 21.33
C ILE A 214 -13.14 27.04 21.18
N VAL A 215 -12.80 26.72 19.93
CA VAL A 215 -11.70 25.80 19.60
C VAL A 215 -10.50 26.60 19.13
N ILE A 216 -9.40 26.50 19.87
CA ILE A 216 -8.11 27.09 19.51
C ILE A 216 -7.24 25.99 18.89
N ARG A 217 -6.66 26.25 17.72
CA ARG A 217 -5.79 25.32 17.03
C ARG A 217 -4.33 25.62 17.21
N VAL A 218 -3.58 24.60 17.55
CA VAL A 218 -2.12 24.58 17.58
C VAL A 218 -1.60 23.62 16.53
N THR A 219 -0.57 24.00 15.81
CA THR A 219 0.11 23.14 14.83
C THR A 219 1.60 23.02 15.15
N ALA A 220 2.17 21.84 14.95
CA ALA A 220 3.58 21.60 15.10
C ALA A 220 4.09 20.76 13.94
N GLU A 221 5.14 21.22 13.26
CA GLU A 221 5.84 20.40 12.26
C GLU A 221 6.74 19.40 12.97
N VAL A 222 6.58 18.14 12.63
CA VAL A 222 7.25 17.02 13.29
C VAL A 222 7.82 16.03 12.27
N LEU A 223 8.75 15.20 12.69
CA LEU A 223 9.28 14.10 11.89
C LEU A 223 8.13 13.20 11.36
N PRO A 224 8.32 12.55 10.21
CA PRO A 224 7.31 11.69 9.61
C PRO A 224 6.74 10.70 10.62
N MET A 225 5.41 10.51 10.61
CA MET A 225 4.67 9.56 11.46
C MET A 225 4.70 9.83 12.98
N THR A 226 5.34 10.90 13.47
CA THR A 226 5.38 11.20 14.91
C THR A 226 4.26 12.14 15.38
N HIS A 227 3.48 12.70 14.44
CA HIS A 227 2.43 13.69 14.74
C HIS A 227 1.35 13.17 15.71
N PHE A 228 1.00 11.88 15.66
CA PHE A 228 0.04 11.30 16.61
C PHE A 228 0.56 11.31 18.06
N LYS A 229 1.85 11.02 18.24
CA LYS A 229 2.48 11.04 19.56
C LYS A 229 2.55 12.46 20.09
N VAL A 230 3.13 13.36 19.30
CA VAL A 230 3.33 14.75 19.69
C VAL A 230 1.99 15.45 19.97
N ALA A 231 0.98 15.26 19.10
CA ALA A 231 -0.34 15.83 19.32
C ALA A 231 -0.99 15.39 20.65
N ARG A 232 -0.86 14.11 21.02
CA ARG A 232 -1.40 13.63 22.31
C ARG A 232 -0.68 14.23 23.51
N GLU A 233 0.64 14.32 23.45
CA GLU A 233 1.43 14.86 24.56
C GLU A 233 1.21 16.36 24.72
N LEU A 234 1.21 17.13 23.62
CA LEU A 234 0.89 18.56 23.65
C LEU A 234 -0.53 18.80 24.18
N LYS A 235 -1.51 18.03 23.68
CA LYS A 235 -2.89 18.17 24.17
C LYS A 235 -3.00 17.92 25.67
N LYS A 236 -2.25 16.95 26.18
CA LYS A 236 -2.18 16.64 27.61
C LYS A 236 -1.54 17.79 28.39
N ALA A 237 -0.39 18.29 27.94
CA ALA A 237 0.31 19.39 28.62
C ALA A 237 -0.53 20.66 28.67
N ILE A 238 -1.14 21.02 27.52
CA ILE A 238 -2.04 22.18 27.44
C ILE A 238 -3.23 22.03 28.40
N LYS A 239 -3.85 20.86 28.42
CA LYS A 239 -4.99 20.57 29.29
C LYS A 239 -4.64 20.74 30.78
N ILE A 240 -3.49 20.21 31.20
CA ILE A 240 -3.03 20.35 32.60
C ILE A 240 -2.81 21.79 32.98
N ARG A 241 -2.12 22.57 32.14
CA ARG A 241 -1.83 23.98 32.42
C ARG A 241 -3.11 24.83 32.44
N LEU A 242 -4.04 24.60 31.52
CA LEU A 242 -5.32 25.34 31.54
C LEU A 242 -6.12 25.07 32.82
N ASP A 243 -6.11 23.81 33.33
CA ASP A 243 -6.74 23.48 34.62
C ASP A 243 -6.04 24.21 35.78
N GLU A 244 -4.71 24.23 35.82
CA GLU A 244 -3.92 24.92 36.85
C GLU A 244 -4.18 26.44 36.89
N GLU A 245 -4.39 27.04 35.72
CA GLU A 245 -4.70 28.44 35.53
C GLU A 245 -6.19 28.77 35.69
N GLY A 246 -7.03 27.78 35.95
CA GLY A 246 -8.47 27.92 36.18
C GLY A 246 -9.28 28.24 34.93
N ILE A 247 -8.77 27.93 33.74
CA ILE A 247 -9.55 28.01 32.48
C ILE A 247 -10.45 26.79 32.38
N GLU A 248 -11.76 27.02 32.34
CA GLU A 248 -12.74 25.90 32.26
C GLU A 248 -12.83 25.32 30.87
N LEU A 249 -12.88 23.98 30.83
CA LEU A 249 -13.24 23.22 29.62
C LEU A 249 -14.75 23.29 29.42
N PRO A 250 -15.23 23.15 28.18
CA PRO A 250 -16.65 23.26 27.89
C PRO A 250 -17.44 22.08 28.49
N TYR A 251 -18.47 22.39 29.25
CA TYR A 251 -19.47 21.43 29.74
C TYR A 251 -20.77 21.61 28.99
N GLN A 252 -21.52 20.53 28.83
CA GLN A 252 -22.88 20.62 28.31
C GLN A 252 -23.76 21.32 29.36
N LYS A 253 -24.20 22.56 29.06
CA LYS A 253 -25.11 23.34 29.91
C LYS A 253 -26.55 23.14 29.45
N LEU A 254 -27.43 22.71 30.33
CA LEU A 254 -28.87 22.68 30.10
C LEU A 254 -29.50 23.94 30.69
N ILE A 255 -29.99 24.83 29.85
CA ILE A 255 -30.74 26.03 30.27
C ILE A 255 -32.20 25.68 30.23
N SER A 256 -32.87 25.62 31.41
CA SER A 256 -34.32 25.42 31.54
C SER A 256 -35.03 26.71 31.85
N TYR A 257 -35.91 27.13 30.96
CA TYR A 257 -36.76 28.32 31.19
C TYR A 257 -38.11 27.86 31.76
N HIS A 258 -38.39 28.25 33.02
CA HIS A 258 -39.72 28.07 33.61
C HIS A 258 -40.56 29.34 33.41
N LYS A 259 -41.59 29.25 32.57
CA LYS A 259 -42.57 30.32 32.43
C LYS A 259 -43.68 30.11 33.43
N THR A 260 -43.72 30.89 34.50
CA THR A 260 -44.91 30.93 35.43
C THR A 260 -46.06 31.67 34.71
N VAL A 261 -47.12 30.95 34.37
CA VAL A 261 -48.36 31.57 33.96
C VAL A 261 -49.10 32.03 35.18
N SER A 262 -49.17 33.34 35.42
CA SER A 262 -50.10 33.91 36.45
C SER A 262 -51.52 33.79 35.91
N GLU A 263 -52.32 32.93 36.48
CA GLU A 263 -53.75 32.95 36.29
C GLU A 263 -54.32 34.25 36.81
N SER A 264 -54.94 35.04 35.91
CA SER A 264 -55.74 36.23 36.25
C SER A 264 -57.23 35.87 36.27
#